data_7982829ab30724388b7dc8b1e083eaef
#
_entry.id   7982829ab30724388b7dc8b1e083eaef
#
_cell.length_a   1.000
_cell.length_b   1.000
_cell.length_c   1.000
_cell.angle_alpha   90.00
_cell.angle_beta   90.00
_cell.angle_gamma   90.00
#
_symmetry.space_group_name_H-M   'P 1'
#
loop_
_entity.id
_entity.type
_entity.pdbx_description
1 polymer ?
#
loop_
_entity_poly.entity_id
_entity_poly.type
_entity_poly.pdbx_seq_one_letter_code
_entity_poly.pdbx_strand_id
1 'polypeptide(L)'
;DNGRLFENMVFLQLRRQTTEIYYFSEKNECDFVVFQQGKIKGLYQVCWQLDQNNMNREISGLIEAMDYFNQPTASIITQNQSDTFVIGEKTITAQPFHEWSKC
;
A
#
# COMPACT_ATOMS: atom_id res chain seq x y z
N ASP A 1 -6.45 2.71 -18.42
CA ASP A 1 -7.45 2.47 -17.40
C ASP A 1 -7.07 3.21 -16.12
N ASN A 2 -8.07 3.62 -15.37
CA ASN A 2 -7.85 4.47 -14.18
C ASN A 2 -6.96 3.82 -13.13
N GLY A 3 -7.12 2.52 -12.95
CA GLY A 3 -6.33 1.80 -11.97
C GLY A 3 -4.85 1.83 -12.26
N ARG A 4 -4.48 1.60 -13.51
CA ARG A 4 -3.08 1.60 -13.93
C ARG A 4 -2.48 3.00 -13.85
N LEU A 5 -3.22 4.01 -14.31
CA LEU A 5 -2.74 5.40 -14.22
C LEU A 5 -2.54 5.82 -12.76
N PHE A 6 -3.47 5.43 -11.91
CA PHE A 6 -3.40 5.77 -10.49
C PHE A 6 -2.19 5.08 -9.83
N GLU A 7 -1.99 3.81 -10.12
CA GLU A 7 -0.83 3.09 -9.58
C GLU A 7 0.48 3.77 -10.00
N ASN A 8 0.55 4.21 -11.25
CA ASN A 8 1.73 4.92 -11.75
C ASN A 8 1.94 6.24 -11.03
N MET A 9 0.87 6.97 -10.71
CA MET A 9 0.97 8.21 -9.94
C MET A 9 1.57 7.95 -8.56
N VAL A 10 1.13 6.89 -7.90
CA VAL A 10 1.65 6.51 -6.59
C VAL A 10 3.13 6.13 -6.70
N PHE A 11 3.46 5.32 -7.71
CA PHE A 11 4.85 4.93 -7.96
C PHE A 11 5.75 6.16 -8.14
N LEU A 12 5.33 7.13 -8.94
CA LEU A 12 6.13 8.32 -9.19
C LEU A 12 6.34 9.14 -7.92
N GLN A 13 5.31 9.20 -7.07
CA GLN A 13 5.44 9.88 -5.79
C GLN A 13 6.46 9.19 -4.87
N LEU A 14 6.45 7.86 -4.83
CA LEU A 14 7.40 7.09 -4.05
C LEU A 14 8.83 7.27 -4.59
N ARG A 15 8.99 7.29 -5.91
CA ARG A 15 10.29 7.44 -6.57
C ARG A 15 10.95 8.78 -6.29
N ARG A 16 10.19 9.77 -5.87
CA ARG A 16 10.77 11.06 -5.47
C ARG A 16 11.61 10.93 -4.20
N GLN A 17 11.39 9.91 -3.40
CA GLN A 17 12.08 9.72 -2.12
C GLN A 17 13.12 8.61 -2.16
N THR A 18 12.90 7.56 -2.95
CA THR A 18 13.79 6.40 -2.99
C THR A 18 13.68 5.68 -4.31
N THR A 19 14.74 4.95 -4.66
CA THR A 19 14.74 4.03 -5.81
C THR A 19 14.48 2.60 -5.38
N GLU A 20 14.40 2.33 -4.07
CA GLU A 20 14.28 0.97 -3.54
C GLU A 20 12.81 0.59 -3.38
N ILE A 21 12.14 0.41 -4.51
CA ILE A 21 10.72 0.10 -4.57
C ILE A 21 10.57 -1.26 -5.24
N TYR A 22 9.90 -2.20 -4.57
CA TYR A 22 9.78 -3.57 -5.03
C TYR A 22 8.32 -4.01 -5.00
N TYR A 23 8.04 -5.07 -5.75
CA TYR A 23 6.76 -5.74 -5.78
C TYR A 23 6.86 -7.02 -4.95
N PHE A 24 5.84 -7.31 -4.16
CA PHE A 24 5.81 -8.53 -3.36
C PHE A 24 4.70 -9.44 -3.84
N SER A 25 5.02 -10.71 -4.08
CA SER A 25 4.05 -11.70 -4.53
C SER A 25 4.42 -13.05 -3.93
N GLU A 26 3.56 -13.55 -3.09
CA GLU A 26 3.59 -14.91 -2.58
C GLU A 26 2.24 -15.55 -2.89
N LYS A 27 1.41 -15.87 -1.87
CA LYS A 27 0.04 -16.31 -2.13
C LYS A 27 -0.82 -15.12 -2.56
N ASN A 28 -0.53 -13.95 -1.99
CA ASN A 28 -1.19 -12.71 -2.29
C ASN A 28 -0.16 -11.68 -2.73
N GLU A 29 -0.61 -10.52 -3.17
CA GLU A 29 0.26 -9.52 -3.75
C GLU A 29 0.19 -8.20 -2.99
N CYS A 30 1.34 -7.54 -2.86
CA CYS A 30 1.43 -6.18 -2.35
C CYS A 30 2.10 -5.32 -3.43
N ASP A 31 1.45 -4.23 -3.82
CA ASP A 31 1.88 -3.43 -4.96
C ASP A 31 3.26 -2.82 -4.78
N PHE A 32 3.53 -2.23 -3.62
CA PHE A 32 4.83 -1.59 -3.38
C PHE A 32 5.36 -1.91 -2.00
N VAL A 33 6.57 -2.44 -1.98
CA VAL A 33 7.37 -2.61 -0.77
C VAL A 33 8.51 -1.61 -0.89
N VAL A 34 8.56 -0.66 0.02
CA VAL A 34 9.46 0.48 -0.10
C VAL A 34 10.54 0.43 0.96
N PHE A 35 11.80 0.51 0.51
CA PHE A 35 12.95 0.61 1.40
C PHE A 35 13.62 1.97 1.21
N GLN A 36 14.38 2.38 2.21
CA GLN A 36 15.21 3.55 2.13
C GLN A 36 16.48 3.26 2.91
N GLN A 37 17.63 3.34 2.23
CA GLN A 37 18.93 3.01 2.81
C GLN A 37 18.93 1.60 3.42
N GLY A 38 18.30 0.66 2.70
CA GLY A 38 18.26 -0.74 3.09
C GLY A 38 17.27 -1.08 4.20
N LYS A 39 16.53 -0.11 4.72
CA LYS A 39 15.53 -0.32 5.76
C LYS A 39 14.14 -0.17 5.19
N ILE A 40 13.21 -1.00 5.69
CA ILE A 40 11.86 -0.92 5.20
C ILE A 40 11.20 0.38 5.66
N LYS A 41 10.57 1.07 4.71
CA LYS A 41 9.94 2.36 4.93
C LYS A 41 8.42 2.24 4.93
N GLY A 42 7.86 1.36 4.11
CA GLY A 42 6.42 1.18 4.06
C GLY A 42 5.97 0.10 3.13
N LEU A 43 4.72 -0.30 3.32
CA LEU A 43 4.03 -1.28 2.50
C LEU A 43 2.76 -0.63 1.98
N TYR A 44 2.53 -0.67 0.67
CA TYR A 44 1.44 0.06 0.03
C TYR A 44 0.68 -0.80 -0.96
N GLN A 45 -0.65 -0.76 -0.86
CA GLN A 45 -1.52 -1.18 -1.95
C GLN A 45 -2.07 0.08 -2.61
N VAL A 46 -2.40 -0.03 -3.87
CA VAL A 46 -3.01 1.07 -4.62
C VAL A 46 -4.36 0.59 -5.12
N CYS A 47 -5.43 1.27 -4.72
CA CYS A 47 -6.77 0.86 -5.06
C CYS A 47 -7.61 2.11 -5.32
N TRP A 48 -8.00 2.34 -6.58
CA TRP A 48 -8.78 3.51 -6.95
C TRP A 48 -10.02 3.65 -6.08
N GLN A 49 -10.76 2.54 -5.97
CA GLN A 49 -11.95 2.51 -5.12
C GLN A 49 -12.03 1.17 -4.40
N LEU A 50 -11.94 1.22 -3.08
CA LEU A 50 -12.03 0.05 -2.23
C LEU A 50 -13.50 -0.29 -2.02
N ASP A 51 -13.89 -1.53 -2.29
CA ASP A 51 -15.26 -1.99 -2.17
C ASP A 51 -15.32 -3.43 -1.67
N GLN A 52 -16.54 -3.98 -1.56
CA GLN A 52 -16.73 -5.34 -1.07
C GLN A 52 -16.06 -6.40 -1.93
N ASN A 53 -15.89 -6.12 -3.22
CA ASN A 53 -15.35 -7.10 -4.16
C ASN A 53 -13.83 -7.20 -4.11
N ASN A 54 -13.13 -6.13 -3.75
CA ASN A 54 -11.67 -6.09 -3.76
C ASN A 54 -11.03 -5.96 -2.37
N MET A 55 -11.81 -5.63 -1.34
CA MET A 55 -11.27 -5.36 -0.01
C MET A 55 -10.47 -6.53 0.55
N ASN A 56 -11.02 -7.75 0.48
CA ASN A 56 -10.33 -8.92 1.03
C ASN A 56 -8.98 -9.16 0.34
N ARG A 57 -8.94 -8.98 -0.97
CA ARG A 57 -7.70 -9.17 -1.73
C ARG A 57 -6.65 -8.14 -1.34
N GLU A 58 -7.04 -6.86 -1.24
CA GLU A 58 -6.11 -5.80 -0.91
C GLU A 58 -5.57 -5.96 0.51
N ILE A 59 -6.44 -6.25 1.46
CA ILE A 59 -6.04 -6.46 2.86
C ILE A 59 -5.19 -7.70 3.01
N SER A 60 -5.57 -8.82 2.37
CA SER A 60 -4.81 -10.06 2.47
C SER A 60 -3.38 -9.89 1.95
N GLY A 61 -3.23 -9.16 0.84
CA GLY A 61 -1.90 -8.88 0.29
C GLY A 61 -1.03 -8.10 1.26
N LEU A 62 -1.60 -7.09 1.91
CA LEU A 62 -0.87 -6.32 2.90
C LEU A 62 -0.52 -7.14 4.13
N ILE A 63 -1.46 -7.93 4.64
CA ILE A 63 -1.20 -8.75 5.83
C ILE A 63 -0.04 -9.71 5.57
N GLU A 64 -0.02 -10.35 4.41
CA GLU A 64 1.05 -11.27 4.06
C GLU A 64 2.40 -10.57 3.99
N ALA A 65 2.44 -9.39 3.37
CA ALA A 65 3.67 -8.61 3.31
C ALA A 65 4.09 -8.10 4.68
N MET A 66 3.12 -7.67 5.50
CA MET A 66 3.39 -7.22 6.87
C MET A 66 4.02 -8.34 7.70
N ASP A 67 3.51 -9.56 7.57
CA ASP A 67 4.09 -10.71 8.26
C ASP A 67 5.49 -11.01 7.74
N TYR A 68 5.66 -11.01 6.43
CA TYR A 68 6.94 -11.33 5.82
C TYR A 68 8.03 -10.35 6.25
N PHE A 69 7.72 -9.07 6.26
CA PHE A 69 8.67 -8.01 6.59
C PHE A 69 8.61 -7.57 8.05
N ASN A 70 7.77 -8.21 8.85
CA ASN A 70 7.61 -7.93 10.28
C ASN A 70 7.25 -6.45 10.52
N GLN A 71 6.20 -5.98 9.85
CA GLN A 71 5.75 -4.59 9.95
C GLN A 71 4.36 -4.52 10.57
N PRO A 72 4.16 -3.64 11.58
CA PRO A 72 2.85 -3.53 12.24
C PRO A 72 1.86 -2.64 11.50
N THR A 73 2.31 -1.87 10.51
CA THR A 73 1.45 -0.93 9.79
C THR A 73 1.64 -1.06 8.29
N ALA A 74 0.59 -0.69 7.54
CA ALA A 74 0.62 -0.64 6.09
C ALA A 74 -0.47 0.31 5.61
N SER A 75 -0.44 0.66 4.33
CA SER A 75 -1.34 1.67 3.76
C SER A 75 -2.00 1.18 2.48
N ILE A 76 -3.24 1.62 2.27
CA ILE A 76 -3.92 1.50 0.98
C ILE A 76 -4.14 2.92 0.48
N ILE A 77 -3.57 3.24 -0.68
CA ILE A 77 -3.74 4.57 -1.27
C ILE A 77 -4.95 4.52 -2.19
N THR A 78 -5.92 5.39 -1.94
CA THR A 78 -7.20 5.42 -2.66
C THR A 78 -7.39 6.75 -3.36
N GLN A 79 -8.45 6.84 -4.19
CA GLN A 79 -8.81 8.10 -4.80
C GLN A 79 -9.30 9.11 -3.74
N ASN A 80 -10.28 8.70 -2.92
CA ASN A 80 -10.92 9.64 -2.00
C ASN A 80 -11.46 8.97 -0.73
N GLN A 81 -10.98 7.78 -0.41
CA GLN A 81 -11.50 7.03 0.75
C GLN A 81 -10.51 7.03 1.90
N SER A 82 -11.05 7.15 3.10
CA SER A 82 -10.28 7.08 4.34
C SER A 82 -10.93 6.03 5.24
N ASP A 83 -10.11 5.14 5.79
CA ASP A 83 -10.59 4.12 6.72
C ASP A 83 -9.40 3.55 7.48
N THR A 84 -9.69 2.86 8.57
CA THR A 84 -8.67 2.18 9.37
C THR A 84 -9.14 0.78 9.69
N PHE A 85 -8.29 -0.20 9.42
CA PHE A 85 -8.58 -1.61 9.68
C PHE A 85 -7.58 -2.12 10.71
N VAL A 86 -8.08 -2.61 11.83
CA VAL A 86 -7.25 -3.19 12.88
C VAL A 86 -7.48 -4.69 12.90
N ILE A 87 -6.44 -5.46 12.58
CA ILE A 87 -6.51 -6.90 12.50
C ILE A 87 -5.41 -7.46 13.41
N GLY A 88 -5.81 -7.88 14.63
CA GLY A 88 -4.84 -8.30 15.62
C GLY A 88 -3.95 -7.13 16.01
N GLU A 89 -2.64 -7.31 15.87
CA GLU A 89 -1.66 -6.26 16.18
C GLU A 89 -1.28 -5.43 14.96
N LYS A 90 -1.98 -5.63 13.83
CA LYS A 90 -1.70 -4.94 12.59
C LYS A 90 -2.72 -3.82 12.36
N THR A 91 -2.25 -2.70 11.84
CA THR A 91 -3.11 -1.58 11.47
C THR A 91 -2.87 -1.22 10.01
N ILE A 92 -3.95 -1.21 9.23
CA ILE A 92 -3.92 -0.85 7.82
C ILE A 92 -4.77 0.41 7.67
N THR A 93 -4.18 1.46 7.09
CA THR A 93 -4.86 2.74 6.90
C THR A 93 -5.09 2.99 5.43
N ALA A 94 -6.36 3.18 5.05
CA ALA A 94 -6.70 3.64 3.70
C ALA A 94 -6.73 5.16 3.73
N GLN A 95 -6.08 5.80 2.74
CA GLN A 95 -6.04 7.25 2.71
C GLN A 95 -6.02 7.76 1.26
N PRO A 96 -6.64 8.92 1.02
CA PRO A 96 -6.66 9.50 -0.31
C PRO A 96 -5.27 9.93 -0.77
N PHE A 97 -5.02 9.80 -2.06
CA PHE A 97 -3.74 10.17 -2.65
C PHE A 97 -3.36 11.62 -2.33
N HIS A 98 -4.33 12.55 -2.43
CA HIS A 98 -4.03 13.97 -2.23
C HIS A 98 -3.63 14.30 -0.79
N GLU A 99 -4.05 13.49 0.17
CA GLU A 99 -3.61 13.67 1.57
C GLU A 99 -2.25 13.02 1.78
N TRP A 100 -2.11 11.80 1.29
CA TRP A 100 -0.86 11.04 1.46
C TRP A 100 0.32 11.74 0.76
N SER A 101 0.10 12.29 -0.42
CA SER A 101 1.18 12.87 -1.23
C SER A 101 1.71 14.19 -0.68
N LYS A 102 1.04 14.78 0.31
CA LYS A 102 1.51 16.01 0.96
C LYS A 102 2.59 15.79 2.00
N CYS A 103 2.77 14.56 2.41
CA CYS A 103 3.73 14.24 3.49
C CYS A 103 5.17 14.16 3.02
#